data_5676fe72ac220fe8dc4fed44fc6ce348
#
_entry.id   5676fe72ac220fe8dc4fed44fc6ce348
#
_cell.length_a   1.000
_cell.length_b   1.000
_cell.length_c   1.000
_cell.angle_alpha   90.00
_cell.angle_beta   90.00
_cell.angle_gamma   90.00
#
_symmetry.space_group_name_H-M   'P 1'
#
loop_
_entity.id
_entity.type
_entity.pdbx_description
1 polymer ?
#
loop_
_entity_poly.entity_id
_entity_poly.type
_entity_poly.pdbx_seq_one_letter_code
_entity_poly.pdbx_strand_id
1 'polypeptide(L)'
;MQKEVLIAGAGVIGCLLGKVLKKKNISFKILEKNPQPFKNPSRTVALTSDSIRFLNTVDSKLDLNAWATPVNSMNLFQDAAQALSLDSDQEKISSICALDDLHEKLLNDLNDDISWDTAINSMNNDKLIEVSTSNGNYSGKIIIASDGTSSKIRELSGCNVEEWFYGQKAHVCLVKCQHNNEARQYFSNFGTLALLPLNIGDEEHYSIILCTNITSDPKTQLEHLNEKYNLSFDLTDVNFGDGFELKHSRATKLYENNVILCGDAANTFHPMAGQGLNLGIGDVMFINDNLDDILNLNQPTLDRYSKERSMRNLQMTWIIQSLYGAFGNANELGSLLLKSGMGMLDKMPVVKQKIIDFANRN
;
A
#
# COMPACT_ATOMS: atom_id res chain seq x y z
N MET A 1 -6.36 23.69 -21.23
CA MET A 1 -5.28 24.45 -20.54
C MET A 1 -4.08 23.55 -20.36
N GLN A 2 -2.92 24.03 -20.79
CA GLN A 2 -1.67 23.30 -20.57
C GLN A 2 -1.25 23.41 -19.09
N LYS A 3 -0.86 22.31 -18.50
CA LYS A 3 -0.35 22.19 -17.12
C LYS A 3 1.11 21.77 -17.14
N GLU A 4 1.84 22.00 -16.04
CA GLU A 4 3.17 21.43 -15.91
C GLU A 4 3.08 19.93 -15.66
N VAL A 5 2.17 19.49 -14.79
CA VAL A 5 2.02 18.09 -14.43
C VAL A 5 0.58 17.63 -14.61
N LEU A 6 0.40 16.49 -15.27
CA LEU A 6 -0.82 15.69 -15.18
C LEU A 6 -0.58 14.55 -14.19
N ILE A 7 -1.59 14.26 -13.38
CA ILE A 7 -1.59 13.09 -12.47
C ILE A 7 -2.73 12.19 -12.90
N ALA A 8 -2.46 10.94 -13.18
CA ALA A 8 -3.49 9.95 -13.45
C ALA A 8 -3.85 9.21 -12.15
N GLY A 9 -5.13 9.29 -11.77
CA GLY A 9 -5.68 8.67 -10.55
C GLY A 9 -5.68 9.60 -9.34
N ALA A 10 -6.86 9.74 -8.71
CA ALA A 10 -7.09 10.51 -7.48
C ALA A 10 -7.13 9.62 -6.22
N GLY A 11 -6.41 8.51 -6.19
CA GLY A 11 -6.18 7.72 -4.98
C GLY A 11 -5.24 8.43 -4.00
N VAL A 12 -4.91 7.78 -2.88
CA VAL A 12 -4.04 8.36 -1.83
C VAL A 12 -2.72 8.89 -2.40
N ILE A 13 -2.07 8.15 -3.30
CA ILE A 13 -0.80 8.56 -3.91
C ILE A 13 -0.98 9.76 -4.85
N GLY A 14 -2.02 9.77 -5.69
CA GLY A 14 -2.30 10.89 -6.58
C GLY A 14 -2.67 12.17 -5.83
N CYS A 15 -3.47 12.05 -4.75
CA CYS A 15 -3.80 13.17 -3.88
C CYS A 15 -2.55 13.69 -3.14
N LEU A 16 -1.69 12.80 -2.65
CA LEU A 16 -0.43 13.19 -2.00
C LEU A 16 0.50 13.93 -2.96
N LEU A 17 0.63 13.47 -4.21
CA LEU A 17 1.35 14.20 -5.28
C LEU A 17 0.73 15.57 -5.51
N GLY A 18 -0.60 15.65 -5.61
CA GLY A 18 -1.32 16.92 -5.75
C GLY A 18 -1.02 17.89 -4.61
N LYS A 19 -1.00 17.43 -3.36
CA LYS A 19 -0.62 18.23 -2.18
C LYS A 19 0.83 18.73 -2.27
N VAL A 20 1.76 17.86 -2.68
CA VAL A 20 3.18 18.24 -2.86
C VAL A 20 3.30 19.35 -3.93
N LEU A 21 2.69 19.16 -5.10
CA LEU A 21 2.74 20.14 -6.18
C LEU A 21 2.08 21.47 -5.79
N LYS A 22 0.92 21.41 -5.13
CA LYS A 22 0.21 22.59 -4.64
C LYS A 22 1.07 23.39 -3.65
N LYS A 23 1.71 22.72 -2.70
CA LYS A 23 2.63 23.34 -1.74
C LYS A 23 3.83 24.02 -2.41
N LYS A 24 4.28 23.51 -3.53
CA LYS A 24 5.39 24.05 -4.34
C LYS A 24 4.93 25.05 -5.41
N ASN A 25 3.64 25.38 -5.49
CA ASN A 25 3.04 26.27 -6.49
C ASN A 25 3.25 25.82 -7.94
N ILE A 26 3.33 24.50 -8.17
CA ILE A 26 3.42 23.93 -9.52
C ILE A 26 2.00 23.71 -10.07
N SER A 27 1.78 24.07 -11.32
CA SER A 27 0.48 23.87 -11.95
C SER A 27 0.24 22.40 -12.31
N PHE A 28 -0.86 21.82 -11.86
CA PHE A 28 -1.18 20.42 -12.12
C PHE A 28 -2.68 20.21 -12.35
N LYS A 29 -3.03 19.01 -12.82
CA LYS A 29 -4.40 18.50 -12.89
C LYS A 29 -4.40 17.00 -12.61
N ILE A 30 -5.30 16.56 -11.75
CA ILE A 30 -5.54 15.14 -11.46
C ILE A 30 -6.71 14.68 -12.31
N LEU A 31 -6.55 13.55 -13.01
CA LEU A 31 -7.57 12.93 -13.85
C LEU A 31 -8.00 11.62 -13.22
N GLU A 32 -9.25 11.53 -12.80
CA GLU A 32 -9.82 10.36 -12.14
C GLU A 32 -10.99 9.81 -12.93
N LYS A 33 -10.94 8.50 -13.24
CA LYS A 33 -11.96 7.82 -14.03
C LYS A 33 -13.30 7.63 -13.29
N ASN A 34 -13.26 7.54 -11.96
CA ASN A 34 -14.46 7.38 -11.15
C ASN A 34 -15.14 8.73 -10.91
N PRO A 35 -16.48 8.76 -10.80
CA PRO A 35 -17.23 10.00 -10.57
C PRO A 35 -17.05 10.56 -9.16
N GLN A 36 -16.73 9.73 -8.19
CA GLN A 36 -16.53 10.11 -6.79
C GLN A 36 -15.58 9.12 -6.11
N PRO A 37 -14.97 9.48 -4.97
CA PRO A 37 -14.20 8.54 -4.18
C PRO A 37 -15.05 7.34 -3.77
N PHE A 38 -14.53 6.14 -4.03
CA PHE A 38 -15.15 4.91 -3.54
C PHE A 38 -14.83 4.74 -2.06
N LYS A 39 -15.85 4.56 -1.22
CA LYS A 39 -15.69 4.30 0.21
C LYS A 39 -15.78 2.81 0.51
N ASN A 40 -14.79 2.29 1.22
CA ASN A 40 -14.79 0.95 1.81
C ASN A 40 -14.22 1.02 3.23
N PRO A 41 -15.06 1.25 4.24
CA PRO A 41 -14.64 1.52 5.61
C PRO A 41 -13.83 0.39 6.25
N SER A 42 -13.89 -0.81 5.68
CA SER A 42 -13.12 -1.96 6.18
C SER A 42 -11.65 -1.94 5.75
N ARG A 43 -11.28 -1.15 4.73
CA ARG A 43 -9.90 -1.08 4.25
C ARG A 43 -9.04 -0.24 5.17
N THR A 44 -7.98 -0.84 5.65
CA THR A 44 -7.00 -0.19 6.52
C THR A 44 -5.60 -0.24 5.91
N VAL A 45 -4.75 0.65 6.37
CA VAL A 45 -3.33 0.69 6.02
C VAL A 45 -2.48 0.80 7.27
N ALA A 46 -1.33 0.14 7.25
CA ALA A 46 -0.28 0.27 8.23
C ALA A 46 0.74 1.30 7.72
N LEU A 47 0.84 2.44 8.37
CA LEU A 47 1.79 3.50 8.01
C LEU A 47 3.06 3.39 8.83
N THR A 48 4.20 3.44 8.15
CA THR A 48 5.52 3.51 8.80
C THR A 48 5.76 4.90 9.40
N SER A 49 6.70 5.00 10.35
CA SER A 49 7.06 6.28 10.97
C SER A 49 7.54 7.31 9.93
N ASP A 50 8.30 6.88 8.92
CA ASP A 50 8.75 7.75 7.83
C ASP A 50 7.58 8.24 6.97
N SER A 51 6.63 7.36 6.63
CA SER A 51 5.41 7.74 5.90
C SER A 51 4.59 8.77 6.67
N ILE A 52 4.37 8.57 7.97
CA ILE A 52 3.62 9.49 8.83
C ILE A 52 4.31 10.86 8.89
N ARG A 53 5.63 10.87 9.09
CA ARG A 53 6.41 12.11 9.13
C ARG A 53 6.29 12.88 7.83
N PHE A 54 6.42 12.20 6.70
CA PHE A 54 6.30 12.84 5.39
C PHE A 54 4.89 13.38 5.14
N LEU A 55 3.86 12.59 5.37
CA LEU A 55 2.46 12.99 5.24
C LEU A 55 2.15 14.24 6.08
N ASN A 56 2.54 14.26 7.35
CA ASN A 56 2.37 15.42 8.23
C ASN A 56 3.21 16.63 7.78
N THR A 57 4.36 16.40 7.15
CA THR A 57 5.18 17.49 6.59
C THR A 57 4.52 18.09 5.34
N VAL A 58 3.92 17.27 4.48
CA VAL A 58 3.21 17.73 3.27
C VAL A 58 1.97 18.52 3.66
N ASP A 59 1.18 18.01 4.59
CA ASP A 59 -0.03 18.65 5.10
C ASP A 59 -0.13 18.51 6.61
N SER A 60 0.18 19.58 7.34
CA SER A 60 0.16 19.58 8.80
C SER A 60 -1.24 19.39 9.42
N LYS A 61 -2.31 19.58 8.61
CA LYS A 61 -3.70 19.35 9.05
C LYS A 61 -4.04 17.85 9.14
N LEU A 62 -3.21 16.99 8.55
CA LEU A 62 -3.41 15.53 8.63
C LEU A 62 -3.28 15.02 10.06
N ASP A 63 -2.29 15.53 10.79
CA ASP A 63 -1.99 15.15 12.19
C ASP A 63 -2.25 13.67 12.51
N LEU A 64 -1.63 12.80 11.72
CA LEU A 64 -1.81 11.35 11.80
C LEU A 64 -1.55 10.78 13.20
N ASN A 65 -0.71 11.45 13.99
CA ASN A 65 -0.42 11.00 15.35
C ASN A 65 -1.62 11.17 16.30
N ALA A 66 -2.57 12.05 15.99
CA ALA A 66 -3.75 12.29 16.81
C ALA A 66 -4.87 11.26 16.62
N TRP A 67 -4.96 10.61 15.43
CA TRP A 67 -6.09 9.75 15.13
C TRP A 67 -5.75 8.35 14.58
N ALA A 68 -4.53 8.13 14.09
CA ALA A 68 -4.12 6.79 13.65
C ALA A 68 -3.80 5.92 14.88
N THR A 69 -4.30 4.70 14.89
CA THR A 69 -4.10 3.74 15.98
C THR A 69 -2.65 3.26 16.02
N PRO A 70 -1.90 3.44 17.12
CA PRO A 70 -0.53 2.98 17.21
C PRO A 70 -0.47 1.44 17.27
N VAL A 71 0.57 0.86 16.68
CA VAL A 71 0.92 -0.56 16.83
C VAL A 71 2.19 -0.63 17.68
N ASN A 72 2.08 -1.19 18.86
CA ASN A 72 3.19 -1.31 19.80
C ASN A 72 3.93 -2.65 19.65
N SER A 73 3.21 -3.70 19.24
CA SER A 73 3.77 -5.02 18.99
C SER A 73 3.15 -5.67 17.76
N MET A 74 3.94 -6.51 17.08
CA MET A 74 3.49 -7.32 15.96
C MET A 74 3.91 -8.76 16.16
N ASN A 75 2.94 -9.65 16.27
CA ASN A 75 3.17 -11.07 16.49
C ASN A 75 2.83 -11.90 15.25
N LEU A 76 3.80 -12.70 14.81
CA LEU A 76 3.66 -13.63 13.69
C LEU A 76 3.48 -15.03 14.21
N PHE A 77 2.48 -15.75 13.71
CA PHE A 77 2.15 -17.11 14.10
C PHE A 77 2.24 -18.06 12.91
N GLN A 78 2.81 -19.22 13.12
CA GLN A 78 2.67 -20.34 12.20
C GLN A 78 1.69 -21.33 12.82
N ASP A 79 0.53 -21.47 12.18
CA ASP A 79 -0.64 -22.06 12.81
C ASP A 79 -0.93 -21.38 14.17
N ALA A 80 -1.05 -22.13 15.25
CA ALA A 80 -1.27 -21.58 16.60
C ALA A 80 0.04 -21.26 17.37
N ALA A 81 1.21 -21.57 16.80
CA ALA A 81 2.49 -21.36 17.47
C ALA A 81 3.05 -19.98 17.10
N GLN A 82 3.37 -19.17 18.11
CA GLN A 82 4.06 -17.91 17.90
C GLN A 82 5.45 -18.18 17.34
N ALA A 83 5.74 -17.62 16.18
CA ALA A 83 6.98 -17.81 15.46
C ALA A 83 7.95 -16.64 15.66
N LEU A 84 7.44 -15.41 15.73
CA LEU A 84 8.23 -14.18 15.91
C LEU A 84 7.41 -13.14 16.64
N SER A 85 8.01 -12.44 17.60
CA SER A 85 7.48 -11.23 18.21
C SER A 85 8.37 -10.04 17.89
N LEU A 86 7.78 -9.00 17.34
CA LEU A 86 8.41 -7.71 17.12
C LEU A 86 7.79 -6.74 18.13
N ASP A 87 8.56 -6.36 19.12
CA ASP A 87 8.17 -5.39 20.14
C ASP A 87 9.08 -4.17 20.03
N SER A 88 8.54 -3.00 20.23
CA SER A 88 9.32 -1.77 20.31
C SER A 88 9.24 -1.22 21.73
N ASP A 89 10.36 -1.23 22.43
CA ASP A 89 10.47 -0.71 23.81
C ASP A 89 10.39 0.82 23.90
N GLN A 90 10.55 1.53 22.80
CA GLN A 90 10.69 3.00 22.81
C GLN A 90 9.82 3.74 21.80
N GLU A 91 9.41 3.11 20.68
CA GLU A 91 8.59 3.73 19.64
C GLU A 91 7.59 2.75 19.08
N LYS A 92 6.42 3.26 18.63
CA LYS A 92 5.46 2.45 17.88
C LYS A 92 6.09 1.86 16.61
N ILE A 93 5.79 0.62 16.31
CA ILE A 93 6.27 -0.07 15.10
C ILE A 93 5.66 0.55 13.84
N SER A 94 4.36 0.88 13.91
CA SER A 94 3.59 1.49 12.81
C SER A 94 2.34 2.15 13.39
N SER A 95 1.51 2.75 12.55
CA SER A 95 0.16 3.16 12.93
C SER A 95 -0.84 2.70 11.89
N ILE A 96 -1.99 2.24 12.34
CA ILE A 96 -3.10 1.80 11.48
C ILE A 96 -4.11 2.93 11.35
N CYS A 97 -4.59 3.15 10.14
CA CYS A 97 -5.73 4.03 9.90
C CYS A 97 -6.65 3.46 8.82
N ALA A 98 -7.91 3.89 8.84
CA ALA A 98 -8.80 3.65 7.72
C ALA A 98 -8.29 4.37 6.47
N LEU A 99 -8.25 3.65 5.35
CA LEU A 99 -7.76 4.19 4.09
C LEU A 99 -8.63 5.34 3.60
N ASP A 100 -9.93 5.22 3.80
CA ASP A 100 -10.92 6.23 3.38
C ASP A 100 -10.73 7.54 4.14
N ASP A 101 -10.45 7.48 5.45
CA ASP A 101 -10.23 8.69 6.28
C ASP A 101 -8.94 9.41 5.84
N LEU A 102 -7.88 8.66 5.57
CA LEU A 102 -6.65 9.22 5.03
C LEU A 102 -6.88 9.87 3.67
N HIS A 103 -7.62 9.19 2.78
CA HIS A 103 -7.94 9.69 1.46
C HIS A 103 -8.81 10.96 1.52
N GLU A 104 -9.87 10.95 2.32
CA GLU A 104 -10.75 12.12 2.50
C GLU A 104 -9.97 13.34 3.01
N LYS A 105 -9.08 13.15 3.98
CA LYS A 105 -8.21 14.22 4.49
C LYS A 105 -7.24 14.75 3.40
N LEU A 106 -6.70 13.89 2.56
CA LEU A 106 -5.84 14.29 1.45
C LEU A 106 -6.61 15.01 0.33
N LEU A 107 -7.87 14.66 0.10
CA LEU A 107 -8.73 15.34 -0.87
C LEU A 107 -9.05 16.79 -0.49
N ASN A 108 -9.02 17.13 0.80
CA ASN A 108 -9.25 18.48 1.24
C ASN A 108 -8.30 19.45 0.51
N ASP A 109 -8.86 20.57 0.04
CA ASP A 109 -8.18 21.61 -0.75
C ASP A 109 -7.72 21.20 -2.18
N LEU A 110 -8.11 19.99 -2.67
CA LEU A 110 -7.77 19.52 -4.03
C LEU A 110 -8.96 19.49 -5.00
N ASN A 111 -10.18 19.72 -4.55
CA ASN A 111 -11.40 19.51 -5.34
C ASN A 111 -11.36 20.23 -6.71
N ASP A 112 -10.86 21.46 -6.76
CA ASP A 112 -10.75 22.25 -8.00
C ASP A 112 -9.65 21.72 -8.95
N ASP A 113 -8.70 20.98 -8.41
CA ASP A 113 -7.57 20.42 -9.12
C ASP A 113 -7.85 19.02 -9.68
N ILE A 114 -8.98 18.38 -9.31
CA ILE A 114 -9.39 17.06 -9.78
C ILE A 114 -10.46 17.16 -10.86
N SER A 115 -10.30 16.42 -11.94
CA SER A 115 -11.36 16.13 -12.91
C SER A 115 -11.86 14.71 -12.67
N TRP A 116 -13.02 14.63 -12.04
CA TRP A 116 -13.73 13.37 -11.81
C TRP A 116 -14.41 12.85 -13.07
N ASP A 117 -14.78 11.58 -13.13
CA ASP A 117 -15.43 10.90 -14.26
C ASP A 117 -14.65 11.12 -15.59
N THR A 118 -13.32 11.15 -15.48
CA THR A 118 -12.41 11.52 -16.56
C THR A 118 -11.45 10.36 -16.85
N ALA A 119 -11.95 9.38 -17.60
CA ALA A 119 -11.17 8.22 -18.00
C ALA A 119 -10.22 8.57 -19.17
N ILE A 120 -8.95 8.24 -19.02
CA ILE A 120 -7.94 8.42 -20.08
C ILE A 120 -8.10 7.29 -21.10
N ASN A 121 -8.32 7.66 -22.38
CA ASN A 121 -8.52 6.73 -23.49
C ASN A 121 -7.24 6.53 -24.32
N SER A 122 -6.53 7.63 -24.62
CA SER A 122 -5.30 7.59 -25.39
C SER A 122 -4.33 8.66 -24.92
N MET A 123 -3.07 8.49 -25.25
CA MET A 123 -1.99 9.41 -24.91
C MET A 123 -1.01 9.52 -26.07
N ASN A 124 -0.62 10.75 -26.38
CA ASN A 124 0.52 11.10 -27.21
C ASN A 124 1.60 11.72 -26.30
N ASN A 125 2.84 11.32 -26.46
CA ASN A 125 3.96 11.75 -25.61
C ASN A 125 5.19 12.20 -26.41
N ASP A 126 5.01 12.83 -27.58
CA ASP A 126 6.13 13.30 -28.42
C ASP A 126 6.94 14.42 -27.73
N LYS A 127 6.39 15.66 -27.68
CA LYS A 127 7.03 16.82 -27.03
C LYS A 127 6.34 17.21 -25.73
N LEU A 128 5.04 17.08 -25.70
CA LEU A 128 4.17 17.28 -24.55
C LEU A 128 3.33 16.01 -24.37
N ILE A 129 2.91 15.79 -23.17
CA ILE A 129 1.87 14.81 -22.91
C ILE A 129 0.54 15.41 -23.35
N GLU A 130 -0.14 14.73 -24.25
CA GLU A 130 -1.51 15.03 -24.65
C GLU A 130 -2.35 13.79 -24.39
N VAL A 131 -3.35 13.90 -23.54
CA VAL A 131 -4.28 12.81 -23.23
C VAL A 131 -5.67 13.14 -23.74
N SER A 132 -6.28 12.19 -24.45
CA SER A 132 -7.70 12.22 -24.76
C SER A 132 -8.47 11.44 -23.70
N THR A 133 -9.50 12.02 -23.18
CA THR A 133 -10.30 11.46 -22.08
C THR A 133 -11.78 11.43 -22.45
N SER A 134 -12.60 10.80 -21.59
CA SER A 134 -14.07 10.84 -21.71
C SER A 134 -14.66 12.25 -21.64
N ASN A 135 -13.97 13.21 -21.02
CA ASN A 135 -14.44 14.58 -20.76
C ASN A 135 -13.57 15.67 -21.39
N GLY A 136 -12.91 15.37 -22.53
CA GLY A 136 -12.10 16.32 -23.27
C GLY A 136 -10.62 15.99 -23.28
N ASN A 137 -9.80 16.93 -23.72
CA ASN A 137 -8.37 16.75 -23.89
C ASN A 137 -7.60 17.59 -22.86
N TYR A 138 -6.54 16.99 -22.31
CA TYR A 138 -5.63 17.65 -21.38
C TYR A 138 -4.20 17.56 -21.92
N SER A 139 -3.39 18.57 -21.58
CA SER A 139 -1.98 18.57 -21.94
C SER A 139 -1.10 18.98 -20.78
N GLY A 140 0.07 18.40 -20.70
CA GLY A 140 1.07 18.67 -19.68
C GLY A 140 2.49 18.43 -20.16
N LYS A 141 3.46 18.92 -19.39
CA LYS A 141 4.87 18.66 -19.68
C LYS A 141 5.23 17.21 -19.33
N ILE A 142 4.73 16.73 -18.20
CA ILE A 142 4.88 15.36 -17.74
C ILE A 142 3.55 14.79 -17.26
N ILE A 143 3.44 13.46 -17.21
CA ILE A 143 2.35 12.76 -16.53
C ILE A 143 2.92 11.80 -15.49
N ILE A 144 2.37 11.85 -14.26
CA ILE A 144 2.69 10.91 -13.20
C ILE A 144 1.52 9.94 -13.05
N ALA A 145 1.78 8.67 -13.32
CA ALA A 145 0.80 7.61 -13.20
C ALA A 145 0.71 7.11 -11.75
N SER A 146 -0.44 7.30 -11.14
CA SER A 146 -0.85 6.77 -9.84
C SER A 146 -2.25 6.15 -9.91
N ASP A 147 -2.61 5.63 -11.10
CA ASP A 147 -3.91 5.09 -11.48
C ASP A 147 -4.08 3.60 -11.09
N GLY A 148 -3.22 3.13 -10.20
CA GLY A 148 -3.36 1.85 -9.52
C GLY A 148 -2.86 0.63 -10.32
N THR A 149 -3.15 -0.55 -9.80
CA THR A 149 -2.64 -1.85 -10.28
C THR A 149 -2.90 -2.08 -11.79
N SER A 150 -4.05 -1.64 -12.29
CA SER A 150 -4.43 -1.76 -13.70
C SER A 150 -4.18 -0.44 -14.46
N SER A 151 -3.00 0.14 -14.26
CA SER A 151 -2.63 1.45 -14.80
C SER A 151 -2.78 1.52 -16.31
N LYS A 152 -3.65 2.43 -16.76
CA LYS A 152 -3.84 2.75 -18.18
C LYS A 152 -2.66 3.53 -18.75
N ILE A 153 -2.06 4.41 -17.93
CA ILE A 153 -0.89 5.18 -18.36
C ILE A 153 0.32 4.26 -18.59
N ARG A 154 0.54 3.27 -17.70
CA ARG A 154 1.60 2.27 -17.90
C ARG A 154 1.41 1.52 -19.23
N GLU A 155 0.18 1.08 -19.51
CA GLU A 155 -0.16 0.43 -20.79
C GLU A 155 0.15 1.34 -21.99
N LEU A 156 -0.35 2.58 -21.97
CA LEU A 156 -0.20 3.55 -23.06
C LEU A 156 1.25 4.01 -23.26
N SER A 157 2.07 3.99 -22.22
CA SER A 157 3.50 4.35 -22.30
C SER A 157 4.38 3.23 -22.87
N GLY A 158 3.84 2.01 -22.99
CA GLY A 158 4.60 0.85 -23.42
C GLY A 158 5.59 0.33 -22.38
N CYS A 159 5.47 0.76 -21.11
CA CYS A 159 6.28 0.23 -20.03
C CYS A 159 5.97 -1.25 -19.82
N ASN A 160 6.98 -2.10 -19.94
CA ASN A 160 6.84 -3.52 -19.69
C ASN A 160 6.57 -3.80 -18.22
N VAL A 161 5.77 -4.83 -17.95
CA VAL A 161 5.39 -5.25 -16.62
C VAL A 161 5.58 -6.76 -16.47
N GLU A 162 6.09 -7.19 -15.34
CA GLU A 162 6.10 -8.58 -14.91
C GLU A 162 4.94 -8.77 -13.94
N GLU A 163 4.08 -9.73 -14.22
CA GLU A 163 2.90 -10.02 -13.40
C GLU A 163 2.80 -11.50 -13.10
N TRP A 164 2.33 -11.83 -11.90
CA TRP A 164 1.88 -13.18 -11.54
C TRP A 164 0.75 -13.13 -10.52
N PHE A 165 -0.07 -14.15 -10.55
CA PHE A 165 -1.23 -14.31 -9.69
C PHE A 165 -0.95 -15.31 -8.59
N TYR A 166 -1.39 -15.02 -7.38
CA TYR A 166 -1.24 -15.92 -6.23
C TYR A 166 -2.32 -17.01 -6.17
N GLY A 167 -3.38 -16.91 -6.99
CA GLY A 167 -4.54 -17.81 -6.91
C GLY A 167 -5.36 -17.62 -5.64
N GLN A 168 -5.24 -16.45 -5.02
CA GLN A 168 -5.91 -16.09 -3.78
C GLN A 168 -6.69 -14.79 -3.92
N LYS A 169 -7.68 -14.62 -3.04
CA LYS A 169 -8.39 -13.36 -2.82
C LYS A 169 -8.13 -12.87 -1.40
N ALA A 170 -8.01 -11.55 -1.24
CA ALA A 170 -8.06 -10.90 0.05
C ALA A 170 -9.48 -10.38 0.31
N HIS A 171 -9.99 -10.72 1.49
CA HIS A 171 -11.26 -10.26 2.02
C HIS A 171 -10.98 -9.42 3.26
N VAL A 172 -11.71 -8.30 3.41
CA VAL A 172 -11.54 -7.42 4.56
C VAL A 172 -12.87 -7.24 5.28
N CYS A 173 -12.81 -7.22 6.61
CA CYS A 173 -13.94 -6.89 7.46
C CYS A 173 -13.48 -6.22 8.75
N LEU A 174 -14.41 -5.65 9.49
CA LEU A 174 -14.18 -5.08 10.82
C LEU A 174 -14.88 -5.95 11.86
N VAL A 175 -14.19 -6.18 12.99
CA VAL A 175 -14.77 -6.86 14.16
C VAL A 175 -14.50 -6.01 15.39
N LYS A 176 -15.56 -5.71 16.15
CA LYS A 176 -15.44 -4.98 17.42
C LYS A 176 -14.81 -5.90 18.47
N CYS A 177 -13.64 -5.52 18.95
CA CYS A 177 -12.88 -6.31 19.92
C CYS A 177 -11.76 -5.46 20.54
N GLN A 178 -11.46 -5.67 21.80
CA GLN A 178 -10.28 -5.06 22.44
C GLN A 178 -8.98 -5.60 21.84
N HIS A 179 -7.98 -4.74 21.62
CA HIS A 179 -6.79 -5.10 20.87
C HIS A 179 -5.43 -4.75 21.50
N ASN A 180 -5.34 -4.02 22.59
CA ASN A 180 -4.07 -3.63 23.24
C ASN A 180 -3.00 -3.06 22.29
N ASN A 181 -3.37 -2.50 21.15
CA ASN A 181 -2.47 -2.00 20.11
C ASN A 181 -1.50 -3.06 19.56
N GLU A 182 -1.91 -4.31 19.56
CA GLU A 182 -1.16 -5.45 19.04
C GLU A 182 -1.65 -5.83 17.65
N ALA A 183 -0.75 -5.89 16.67
CA ALA A 183 -1.02 -6.50 15.37
C ALA A 183 -0.65 -7.99 15.41
N ARG A 184 -1.46 -8.84 14.79
CA ARG A 184 -1.22 -10.28 14.70
C ARG A 184 -1.34 -10.75 13.27
N GLN A 185 -0.47 -11.66 12.86
CA GLN A 185 -0.57 -12.31 11.56
C GLN A 185 -0.37 -13.82 11.71
N TYR A 186 -1.35 -14.56 11.23
CA TYR A 186 -1.37 -16.01 11.23
C TYR A 186 -1.14 -16.53 9.82
N PHE A 187 -0.22 -17.47 9.70
CA PHE A 187 0.07 -18.21 8.48
C PHE A 187 -0.40 -19.64 8.63
N SER A 188 -1.11 -20.14 7.65
CA SER A 188 -1.61 -21.51 7.66
C SER A 188 -1.74 -22.06 6.24
N ASN A 189 -1.99 -23.37 6.13
CA ASN A 189 -2.24 -24.01 4.83
C ASN A 189 -3.52 -23.48 4.13
N PHE A 190 -4.39 -22.79 4.85
CA PHE A 190 -5.60 -22.19 4.32
C PHE A 190 -5.39 -20.76 3.78
N GLY A 191 -4.22 -20.17 4.01
CA GLY A 191 -3.89 -18.79 3.65
C GLY A 191 -3.36 -18.00 4.83
N THR A 192 -3.58 -16.69 4.81
CA THR A 192 -3.12 -15.78 5.86
C THR A 192 -4.26 -15.00 6.47
N LEU A 193 -4.19 -14.80 7.79
CA LEU A 193 -5.10 -13.97 8.55
C LEU A 193 -4.29 -12.86 9.24
N ALA A 194 -4.54 -11.60 8.90
CA ALA A 194 -3.97 -10.46 9.60
C ALA A 194 -5.05 -9.76 10.43
N LEU A 195 -4.70 -9.44 11.67
CA LEU A 195 -5.51 -8.69 12.63
C LEU A 195 -4.80 -7.37 12.91
N LEU A 196 -5.36 -6.27 12.44
CA LEU A 196 -4.78 -4.93 12.57
C LEU A 196 -5.62 -4.11 13.57
N PRO A 197 -5.04 -3.60 14.66
CA PRO A 197 -5.78 -2.81 15.64
C PRO A 197 -6.25 -1.49 15.02
N LEU A 198 -7.51 -1.15 15.23
CA LEU A 198 -8.11 0.08 14.69
C LEU A 198 -9.09 0.67 15.71
N ASN A 199 -8.88 1.94 16.06
CA ASN A 199 -9.84 2.72 16.82
C ASN A 199 -10.79 3.49 15.87
N ILE A 200 -12.08 3.36 16.09
CA ILE A 200 -13.12 4.11 15.39
C ILE A 200 -13.87 4.93 16.45
N GLY A 201 -13.54 6.21 16.58
CA GLY A 201 -13.95 7.00 17.73
C GLY A 201 -13.38 6.40 19.03
N ASP A 202 -14.24 6.14 20.00
CA ASP A 202 -13.87 5.53 21.30
C ASP A 202 -13.98 3.99 21.29
N GLU A 203 -14.27 3.38 20.15
CA GLU A 203 -14.45 1.94 20.04
C GLU A 203 -13.23 1.25 19.43
N GLU A 204 -12.84 0.13 20.05
CA GLU A 204 -11.74 -0.71 19.58
C GLU A 204 -12.23 -1.79 18.62
N HIS A 205 -11.53 -1.94 17.49
CA HIS A 205 -11.82 -2.92 16.46
C HIS A 205 -10.53 -3.61 16.00
N TYR A 206 -10.68 -4.82 15.46
CA TYR A 206 -9.71 -5.36 14.54
C TYR A 206 -10.19 -5.19 13.09
N SER A 207 -9.35 -4.61 12.26
CA SER A 207 -9.47 -4.79 10.82
C SER A 207 -8.86 -6.13 10.46
N ILE A 208 -9.69 -7.02 9.93
CA ILE A 208 -9.31 -8.36 9.54
C ILE A 208 -9.02 -8.39 8.05
N ILE A 209 -7.83 -8.86 7.68
CA ILE A 209 -7.46 -9.14 6.28
C ILE A 209 -7.26 -10.65 6.16
N LEU A 210 -8.19 -11.30 5.48
CA LEU A 210 -8.19 -12.74 5.26
C LEU A 210 -7.86 -13.05 3.79
N CYS A 211 -6.69 -13.66 3.55
CA CYS A 211 -6.29 -14.11 2.23
C CYS A 211 -6.53 -15.61 2.13
N THR A 212 -7.40 -16.02 1.21
CA THR A 212 -7.79 -17.42 0.99
C THR A 212 -7.72 -17.79 -0.48
N ASN A 213 -7.78 -19.08 -0.78
CA ASN A 213 -7.95 -19.55 -2.15
C ASN A 213 -9.25 -18.99 -2.76
N ILE A 214 -9.23 -18.71 -4.05
CA ILE A 214 -10.36 -18.10 -4.79
C ILE A 214 -11.69 -18.85 -4.58
N THR A 215 -11.63 -20.17 -4.41
CA THR A 215 -12.79 -21.04 -4.27
C THR A 215 -13.32 -21.18 -2.84
N SER A 216 -12.63 -20.60 -1.84
CA SER A 216 -13.01 -20.73 -0.44
C SER A 216 -14.03 -19.66 -0.05
N ASP A 217 -15.05 -20.04 0.75
CA ASP A 217 -15.95 -19.09 1.37
C ASP A 217 -15.26 -18.38 2.54
N PRO A 218 -15.13 -17.03 2.50
CA PRO A 218 -14.36 -16.30 3.50
C PRO A 218 -14.99 -16.33 4.90
N LYS A 219 -16.32 -16.42 5.00
CA LYS A 219 -17.02 -16.44 6.30
C LYS A 219 -16.76 -17.75 7.03
N THR A 220 -16.99 -18.87 6.36
CA THR A 220 -16.70 -20.21 6.90
C THR A 220 -15.23 -20.36 7.29
N GLN A 221 -14.35 -19.79 6.46
CA GLN A 221 -12.91 -19.81 6.74
C GLN A 221 -12.57 -19.01 8.01
N LEU A 222 -13.13 -17.80 8.17
CA LEU A 222 -12.89 -16.99 9.36
C LEU A 222 -13.48 -17.64 10.62
N GLU A 223 -14.67 -18.24 10.55
CA GLU A 223 -15.30 -18.97 11.64
C GLU A 223 -14.36 -20.10 12.11
N HIS A 224 -13.85 -20.90 11.19
CA HIS A 224 -12.88 -21.96 11.50
C HIS A 224 -11.59 -21.42 12.17
N LEU A 225 -11.04 -20.32 11.66
CA LEU A 225 -9.82 -19.72 12.23
C LEU A 225 -10.08 -19.06 13.58
N ASN A 226 -11.27 -18.49 13.79
CA ASN A 226 -11.70 -17.93 15.07
C ASN A 226 -11.71 -19.00 16.17
N GLU A 227 -12.26 -20.17 15.89
CA GLU A 227 -12.23 -21.33 16.80
C GLU A 227 -10.80 -21.87 16.97
N LYS A 228 -10.09 -22.11 15.85
CA LYS A 228 -8.75 -22.72 15.85
C LYS A 228 -7.74 -21.91 16.67
N TYR A 229 -7.80 -20.58 16.58
CA TYR A 229 -6.86 -19.68 17.27
C TYR A 229 -7.43 -19.08 18.55
N ASN A 230 -8.64 -19.49 18.94
CA ASN A 230 -9.33 -18.99 20.14
C ASN A 230 -9.38 -17.46 20.21
N LEU A 231 -9.77 -16.83 19.09
CA LEU A 231 -9.78 -15.37 18.98
C LEU A 231 -10.97 -14.73 19.69
N SER A 232 -12.03 -15.50 19.93
CA SER A 232 -13.24 -15.07 20.64
C SER A 232 -13.98 -13.90 19.98
N PHE A 233 -13.91 -13.80 18.64
CA PHE A 233 -14.62 -12.77 17.88
C PHE A 233 -16.11 -13.10 17.75
N ASP A 234 -16.95 -12.09 17.92
CA ASP A 234 -18.35 -12.16 17.50
C ASP A 234 -18.41 -11.91 15.98
N LEU A 235 -18.78 -12.95 15.24
CA LEU A 235 -18.84 -12.93 13.77
C LEU A 235 -20.27 -12.81 13.23
N THR A 236 -21.26 -12.53 14.09
CA THR A 236 -22.68 -12.51 13.72
C THR A 236 -22.97 -11.50 12.62
N ASP A 237 -22.43 -10.29 12.74
CA ASP A 237 -22.65 -9.17 11.81
C ASP A 237 -21.50 -8.97 10.80
N VAL A 238 -20.57 -9.92 10.72
CA VAL A 238 -19.43 -9.79 9.81
C VAL A 238 -19.88 -9.94 8.37
N ASN A 239 -19.58 -8.94 7.57
CA ASN A 239 -19.82 -8.92 6.15
C ASN A 239 -18.50 -8.71 5.40
N PHE A 240 -18.16 -9.68 4.56
CA PHE A 240 -17.08 -9.54 3.59
C PHE A 240 -17.69 -9.00 2.28
N GLY A 241 -17.07 -7.95 1.72
CA GLY A 241 -17.34 -7.60 0.33
C GLY A 241 -16.83 -8.68 -0.63
N ASP A 242 -16.90 -8.41 -1.94
CA ASP A 242 -16.51 -9.37 -2.99
C ASP A 242 -15.04 -9.83 -2.91
N GLY A 243 -14.23 -9.18 -2.09
CA GLY A 243 -12.81 -9.40 -2.02
C GLY A 243 -12.08 -8.92 -3.29
N PHE A 244 -10.77 -8.94 -3.29
CA PHE A 244 -9.96 -8.60 -4.47
C PHE A 244 -8.91 -9.67 -4.73
N GLU A 245 -8.72 -9.98 -5.99
CA GLU A 245 -7.75 -10.98 -6.43
C GLU A 245 -6.32 -10.49 -6.17
N LEU A 246 -5.50 -11.38 -5.63
CA LEU A 246 -4.13 -11.06 -5.28
C LEU A 246 -3.20 -11.32 -6.45
N LYS A 247 -2.59 -10.26 -6.92
CA LYS A 247 -1.54 -10.31 -7.93
C LYS A 247 -0.32 -9.52 -7.49
N HIS A 248 0.82 -9.91 -8.01
CA HIS A 248 2.01 -9.09 -8.02
C HIS A 248 2.18 -8.48 -9.42
N SER A 249 2.54 -7.22 -9.46
CA SER A 249 2.84 -6.53 -10.70
C SER A 249 4.03 -5.61 -10.48
N ARG A 250 5.01 -5.68 -11.37
CA ARG A 250 6.23 -4.87 -11.30
C ARG A 250 6.57 -4.30 -12.67
N ALA A 251 6.59 -2.99 -12.80
CA ALA A 251 7.14 -2.35 -13.99
C ALA A 251 8.67 -2.55 -14.04
N THR A 252 9.19 -2.90 -15.21
CA THR A 252 10.63 -3.12 -15.39
C THR A 252 11.42 -1.81 -15.41
N LYS A 253 10.74 -0.70 -15.70
CA LYS A 253 11.27 0.67 -15.71
C LYS A 253 10.20 1.60 -15.15
N LEU A 254 10.58 2.55 -14.29
CA LEU A 254 9.61 3.42 -13.62
C LEU A 254 9.38 4.75 -14.34
N TYR A 255 9.97 4.95 -15.49
CA TYR A 255 9.69 6.09 -16.35
C TYR A 255 9.91 5.73 -17.82
N GLU A 256 9.23 6.44 -18.72
CA GLU A 256 9.44 6.38 -20.15
C GLU A 256 9.10 7.76 -20.76
N ASN A 257 10.09 8.39 -21.39
CA ASN A 257 9.98 9.77 -21.88
C ASN A 257 9.44 10.71 -20.77
N ASN A 258 8.27 11.30 -21.00
CA ASN A 258 7.61 12.24 -20.09
C ASN A 258 6.61 11.57 -19.12
N VAL A 259 6.62 10.24 -19.04
CA VAL A 259 5.74 9.43 -18.18
C VAL A 259 6.53 8.89 -16.99
N ILE A 260 6.02 9.07 -15.79
CA ILE A 260 6.60 8.54 -14.54
C ILE A 260 5.58 7.67 -13.84
N LEU A 261 5.95 6.45 -13.45
CA LEU A 261 5.08 5.53 -12.71
C LEU A 261 5.34 5.66 -11.21
N CYS A 262 4.26 5.66 -10.42
CA CYS A 262 4.30 5.84 -8.96
C CYS A 262 3.26 4.96 -8.26
N GLY A 263 3.59 4.44 -7.08
CA GLY A 263 2.71 3.58 -6.29
C GLY A 263 2.33 2.29 -7.01
N ASP A 264 1.07 1.88 -6.92
CA ASP A 264 0.59 0.63 -7.52
C ASP A 264 0.64 0.61 -9.06
N ALA A 265 0.73 1.78 -9.71
CA ALA A 265 0.99 1.86 -11.15
C ALA A 265 2.42 1.39 -11.50
N ALA A 266 3.37 1.59 -10.59
CA ALA A 266 4.74 1.08 -10.71
C ALA A 266 4.87 -0.36 -10.19
N ASN A 267 4.32 -0.64 -9.01
CA ASN A 267 4.43 -1.95 -8.35
C ASN A 267 3.25 -2.24 -7.44
N THR A 268 2.65 -3.41 -7.61
CA THR A 268 1.59 -3.93 -6.75
C THR A 268 2.12 -5.12 -5.95
N PHE A 269 1.85 -5.13 -4.66
CA PHE A 269 2.33 -6.16 -3.72
C PHE A 269 1.18 -6.94 -3.09
N HIS A 270 1.49 -8.17 -2.65
CA HIS A 270 0.60 -8.91 -1.78
C HIS A 270 0.38 -8.12 -0.46
N PRO A 271 -0.86 -8.02 0.06
CA PRO A 271 -1.17 -7.21 1.25
C PRO A 271 -0.57 -7.74 2.56
N MET A 272 0.07 -8.92 2.52
CA MET A 272 0.64 -9.62 3.67
C MET A 272 1.54 -8.73 4.56
N ALA A 273 2.26 -7.78 3.96
CA ALA A 273 3.14 -6.90 4.72
C ALA A 273 2.58 -5.49 4.96
N GLY A 274 1.40 -5.15 4.41
CA GLY A 274 0.81 -3.81 4.52
C GLY A 274 1.68 -2.69 3.95
N GLN A 275 2.70 -3.01 3.13
CA GLN A 275 3.76 -2.07 2.71
C GLN A 275 3.49 -1.36 1.38
N GLY A 276 2.48 -1.78 0.61
CA GLY A 276 2.25 -1.22 -0.73
C GLY A 276 2.11 0.31 -0.73
N LEU A 277 1.27 0.84 0.17
CA LEU A 277 1.10 2.29 0.29
C LEU A 277 2.38 3.01 0.75
N ASN A 278 3.12 2.45 1.70
CA ASN A 278 4.37 3.05 2.18
C ASN A 278 5.42 3.16 1.06
N LEU A 279 5.53 2.14 0.22
CA LEU A 279 6.41 2.18 -0.95
C LEU A 279 5.98 3.26 -1.94
N GLY A 280 4.68 3.39 -2.20
CA GLY A 280 4.16 4.49 -3.02
C GLY A 280 4.40 5.87 -2.41
N ILE A 281 4.28 6.02 -1.09
CA ILE A 281 4.66 7.25 -0.38
C ILE A 281 6.15 7.53 -0.58
N GLY A 282 7.00 6.51 -0.50
CA GLY A 282 8.43 6.63 -0.78
C GLY A 282 8.75 7.09 -2.21
N ASP A 283 7.93 6.69 -3.20
CA ASP A 283 8.04 7.22 -4.56
C ASP A 283 7.76 8.73 -4.58
N VAL A 284 6.71 9.17 -3.88
CA VAL A 284 6.37 10.60 -3.76
C VAL A 284 7.44 11.37 -3.00
N MET A 285 8.04 10.80 -1.96
CA MET A 285 9.17 11.40 -1.25
C MET A 285 10.33 11.69 -2.20
N PHE A 286 10.74 10.69 -3.01
CA PHE A 286 11.79 10.89 -3.99
C PHE A 286 11.46 12.01 -4.99
N ILE A 287 10.23 12.01 -5.51
CA ILE A 287 9.74 13.04 -6.45
C ILE A 287 9.77 14.42 -5.78
N ASN A 288 9.30 14.54 -4.53
CA ASN A 288 9.32 15.80 -3.78
C ASN A 288 10.73 16.36 -3.60
N ASP A 289 11.68 15.50 -3.26
CA ASP A 289 13.07 15.89 -2.95
C ASP A 289 13.87 16.27 -4.21
N ASN A 290 13.42 15.80 -5.39
CA ASN A 290 14.07 16.04 -6.68
C ASN A 290 13.12 16.70 -7.69
N LEU A 291 12.14 17.49 -7.22
CA LEU A 291 11.03 17.95 -8.06
C LEU A 291 11.49 18.76 -9.27
N ASP A 292 12.43 19.68 -9.10
CA ASP A 292 12.94 20.52 -10.20
C ASP A 292 13.60 19.68 -11.29
N ASP A 293 14.40 18.71 -10.92
CA ASP A 293 15.02 17.77 -11.84
C ASP A 293 13.97 16.92 -12.59
N ILE A 294 12.98 16.42 -11.87
CA ILE A 294 11.87 15.64 -12.43
C ILE A 294 11.08 16.47 -13.45
N LEU A 295 10.72 17.72 -13.11
CA LEU A 295 10.01 18.64 -13.99
C LEU A 295 10.84 19.02 -15.24
N ASN A 296 12.16 19.00 -15.14
CA ASN A 296 13.07 19.23 -16.24
C ASN A 296 13.50 17.97 -16.99
N LEU A 297 12.91 16.80 -16.63
CA LEU A 297 13.23 15.51 -17.24
C LEU A 297 14.72 15.19 -17.19
N ASN A 298 15.38 15.54 -16.07
CA ASN A 298 16.79 15.31 -15.86
C ASN A 298 17.09 13.81 -15.86
N GLN A 299 17.76 13.35 -16.92
CA GLN A 299 17.96 11.91 -17.16
C GLN A 299 18.68 11.21 -16.01
N PRO A 300 19.80 11.73 -15.46
CA PRO A 300 20.45 11.13 -14.29
C PRO A 300 19.53 10.97 -13.09
N THR A 301 18.64 11.92 -12.81
CA THR A 301 17.70 11.85 -11.70
C THR A 301 16.59 10.84 -11.97
N LEU A 302 16.07 10.76 -13.19
CA LEU A 302 15.09 9.74 -13.58
C LEU A 302 15.67 8.32 -13.52
N ASP A 303 16.92 8.14 -13.97
CA ASP A 303 17.63 6.85 -13.87
C ASP A 303 17.84 6.45 -12.41
N ARG A 304 18.22 7.40 -11.55
CA ARG A 304 18.35 7.20 -10.11
C ARG A 304 17.00 6.84 -9.47
N TYR A 305 15.92 7.55 -9.80
CA TYR A 305 14.55 7.22 -9.36
C TYR A 305 14.22 5.77 -9.68
N SER A 306 14.35 5.41 -10.98
CA SER A 306 14.00 4.06 -11.42
C SER A 306 14.85 3.00 -10.71
N LYS A 307 16.16 3.22 -10.57
CA LYS A 307 17.08 2.28 -9.93
C LYS A 307 16.81 2.11 -8.43
N GLU A 308 16.73 3.21 -7.67
CA GLU A 308 16.57 3.18 -6.22
C GLU A 308 15.22 2.61 -5.83
N ARG A 309 14.14 3.06 -6.48
CA ARG A 309 12.79 2.59 -6.18
C ARG A 309 12.57 1.13 -6.63
N SER A 310 13.06 0.75 -7.81
CA SER A 310 13.02 -0.65 -8.24
C SER A 310 13.81 -1.58 -7.32
N MET A 311 14.96 -1.15 -6.81
CA MET A 311 15.74 -1.94 -5.85
C MET A 311 14.98 -2.11 -4.53
N ARG A 312 14.38 -1.04 -4.00
CA ARG A 312 13.58 -1.09 -2.79
C ARG A 312 12.36 -2.01 -2.95
N ASN A 313 11.67 -1.89 -4.08
CA ASN A 313 10.52 -2.72 -4.42
C ASN A 313 10.94 -4.21 -4.56
N LEU A 314 12.07 -4.49 -5.18
CA LEU A 314 12.61 -5.84 -5.30
C LEU A 314 12.95 -6.44 -3.93
N GLN A 315 13.60 -5.68 -3.05
CA GLN A 315 13.89 -6.13 -1.67
C GLN A 315 12.60 -6.50 -0.92
N MET A 316 11.57 -5.66 -1.04
CA MET A 316 10.26 -5.95 -0.42
C MET A 316 9.61 -7.19 -1.05
N THR A 317 9.66 -7.33 -2.36
CA THR A 317 9.19 -8.54 -3.07
C THR A 317 9.87 -9.80 -2.51
N TRP A 318 11.18 -9.77 -2.35
CA TRP A 318 11.93 -10.90 -1.78
C TRP A 318 11.51 -11.24 -0.36
N ILE A 319 11.27 -10.24 0.49
CA ILE A 319 10.78 -10.45 1.86
C ILE A 319 9.40 -11.10 1.83
N ILE A 320 8.46 -10.55 1.05
CA ILE A 320 7.10 -11.07 0.95
C ILE A 320 7.10 -12.50 0.39
N GLN A 321 7.88 -12.77 -0.67
CA GLN A 321 7.99 -14.09 -1.28
C GLN A 321 8.65 -15.10 -0.32
N SER A 322 9.64 -14.66 0.44
CA SER A 322 10.26 -15.50 1.45
C SER A 322 9.27 -15.89 2.55
N LEU A 323 8.49 -14.92 3.05
CA LEU A 323 7.42 -15.17 4.02
C LEU A 323 6.35 -16.09 3.43
N TYR A 324 5.89 -15.81 2.20
CA TYR A 324 4.88 -16.63 1.53
C TYR A 324 5.37 -18.05 1.27
N GLY A 325 6.58 -18.22 0.75
CA GLY A 325 7.19 -19.54 0.51
C GLY A 325 7.43 -20.31 1.79
N ALA A 326 7.79 -19.58 2.82
CA ALA A 326 8.06 -20.10 4.15
C ALA A 326 6.81 -20.63 4.86
N PHE A 327 5.72 -19.90 4.79
CA PHE A 327 4.50 -20.15 5.54
C PHE A 327 3.36 -20.72 4.69
N GLY A 328 3.34 -20.45 3.38
CA GLY A 328 2.24 -20.80 2.48
C GLY A 328 2.32 -22.19 1.83
N ASN A 329 3.53 -22.76 1.68
CA ASN A 329 3.78 -24.06 1.02
C ASN A 329 4.64 -25.01 1.87
N ALA A 330 4.53 -24.96 3.19
CA ALA A 330 5.40 -25.72 4.08
C ALA A 330 5.27 -27.23 3.90
N ASN A 331 6.17 -27.82 3.09
CA ASN A 331 6.59 -29.19 3.33
C ASN A 331 7.14 -29.25 4.77
N GLU A 332 6.90 -30.33 5.48
CA GLU A 332 7.31 -30.51 6.89
C GLU A 332 8.77 -30.06 7.18
N LEU A 333 9.66 -30.26 6.20
CA LEU A 333 11.08 -29.88 6.31
C LEU A 333 11.28 -28.35 6.25
N GLY A 334 10.55 -27.64 5.38
CA GLY A 334 10.58 -26.19 5.26
C GLY A 334 10.03 -25.50 6.52
N SER A 335 8.95 -26.03 7.09
CA SER A 335 8.36 -25.53 8.33
C SER A 335 9.30 -25.74 9.54
N LEU A 336 10.05 -26.84 9.58
CA LEU A 336 11.00 -27.13 10.66
C LEU A 336 12.23 -26.21 10.61
N LEU A 337 12.77 -25.96 9.40
CA LEU A 337 13.90 -25.05 9.20
C LEU A 337 13.53 -23.61 9.53
N LEU A 338 12.30 -23.19 9.24
CA LEU A 338 11.78 -21.87 9.57
C LEU A 338 11.51 -21.69 11.05
N LYS A 339 10.84 -22.66 11.70
CA LYS A 339 10.65 -22.64 13.15
C LYS A 339 11.98 -22.52 13.89
N SER A 340 13.00 -23.26 13.42
CA SER A 340 14.35 -23.18 14.00
C SER A 340 15.03 -21.83 13.72
N GLY A 341 14.92 -21.31 12.49
CA GLY A 341 15.51 -20.03 12.09
C GLY A 341 14.83 -18.83 12.74
N MET A 342 13.50 -18.80 12.78
CA MET A 342 12.74 -17.70 13.39
C MET A 342 12.82 -17.74 14.92
N GLY A 343 12.81 -18.91 15.53
CA GLY A 343 13.06 -19.06 16.98
C GLY A 343 14.48 -18.60 17.37
N MET A 344 15.44 -18.67 16.44
CA MET A 344 16.78 -18.12 16.64
C MET A 344 16.80 -16.59 16.45
N LEU A 345 16.07 -16.08 15.46
CA LEU A 345 15.88 -14.63 15.22
C LEU A 345 15.13 -13.97 16.39
N ASP A 346 14.17 -14.67 16.98
CA ASP A 346 13.40 -14.17 18.12
C ASP A 346 14.28 -13.86 19.34
N LYS A 347 15.40 -14.58 19.48
CA LYS A 347 16.40 -14.38 20.54
C LYS A 347 17.48 -13.36 20.21
N MET A 348 17.41 -12.68 19.05
CA MET A 348 18.44 -11.74 18.59
C MET A 348 17.88 -10.31 18.50
N PRO A 349 17.85 -9.52 19.59
CA PRO A 349 17.23 -8.19 19.61
C PRO A 349 17.81 -7.23 18.57
N VAL A 350 19.11 -7.31 18.29
CA VAL A 350 19.77 -6.47 17.27
C VAL A 350 19.24 -6.76 15.86
N VAL A 351 18.90 -8.02 15.56
CA VAL A 351 18.36 -8.41 14.25
C VAL A 351 16.90 -7.98 14.12
N LYS A 352 16.11 -8.13 15.19
CA LYS A 352 14.73 -7.63 15.25
C LYS A 352 14.69 -6.13 14.99
N GLN A 353 15.54 -5.36 15.66
CA GLN A 353 15.61 -3.92 15.45
C GLN A 353 15.95 -3.57 14.00
N LYS A 354 16.89 -4.28 13.39
CA LYS A 354 17.21 -4.08 11.97
C LYS A 354 16.05 -4.40 11.04
N ILE A 355 15.22 -5.40 11.35
CA ILE A 355 14.02 -5.74 10.58
C ILE A 355 12.99 -4.61 10.72
N ILE A 356 12.76 -4.11 11.93
CA ILE A 356 11.87 -2.97 12.21
C ILE A 356 12.37 -1.72 11.50
N ASP A 357 13.65 -1.40 11.61
CA ASP A 357 14.28 -0.25 10.94
C ASP A 357 14.16 -0.35 9.42
N PHE A 358 14.38 -1.55 8.86
CA PHE A 358 14.22 -1.77 7.43
C PHE A 358 12.77 -1.60 6.98
N ALA A 359 11.82 -2.12 7.75
CA ALA A 359 10.39 -1.96 7.44
C ALA A 359 9.92 -0.50 7.55
N ASN A 360 10.52 0.29 8.45
CA ASN A 360 10.19 1.70 8.69
C ASN A 360 10.85 2.70 7.74
N ARG A 361 11.86 2.28 6.97
CA ARG A 361 12.50 3.14 5.95
C ARG A 361 11.74 3.04 4.63
N ASN A 362 11.47 4.17 4.00
CA ASN A 362 10.81 4.27 2.68
C ASN A 362 11.81 4.49 1.52
#